data_956aa1dbcb8016c34cf89af804d9b4d7
#
_entry.id   956aa1dbcb8016c34cf89af804d9b4d7
#
_cell.length_a   1.000
_cell.length_b   1.000
_cell.length_c   1.000
_cell.angle_alpha   90.00
_cell.angle_beta   90.00
_cell.angle_gamma   90.00
#
_symmetry.space_group_name_H-M   'P 1'
#
loop_
_entity.id
_entity.type
_entity.pdbx_description
1 polymer ?
#
loop_
_entity_poly.entity_id
_entity_poly.type
_entity_poly.pdbx_seq_one_letter_code
_entity_poly.pdbx_strand_id
1 'polypeptide(L)'
;MPCACKNPPINVPDGTEWGPIFWKLLHALAERVGTVPMVGLRGDEVRAWKSLLTTMDKALPCEHCREHLKFYITNNPVVIPEDYSQVREWIRRWIYNLHEEVNRRLGKISFPYESLDLIYRTVPPRATNDILNVLVARSIRGTAVPLLSWNNWNKHVKILHGMYN
;
A
#
# COMPACT_ATOMS: atom_id res chain seq x y z
N MET A 1 2.61 -2.02 38.03
CA MET A 1 3.91 -1.97 37.34
C MET A 1 3.65 -1.93 35.84
N PRO A 2 4.16 -0.95 35.13
CA PRO A 2 4.10 -1.04 33.67
C PRO A 2 4.98 -2.20 33.22
N CYS A 3 4.41 -3.10 32.46
CA CYS A 3 5.10 -4.26 31.93
C CYS A 3 6.24 -3.78 31.01
N ALA A 4 7.47 -4.16 31.30
CA ALA A 4 8.64 -3.85 30.46
C ALA A 4 8.51 -4.39 29.01
N CYS A 5 7.46 -5.16 28.74
CA CYS A 5 7.13 -5.73 27.44
C CYS A 5 6.47 -4.73 26.46
N LYS A 6 6.21 -3.48 26.88
CA LYS A 6 5.50 -2.50 26.05
C LYS A 6 6.40 -1.55 25.27
N ASN A 7 7.69 -1.55 25.56
CA ASN A 7 8.61 -0.76 24.75
C ASN A 7 9.10 -1.63 23.58
N PRO A 8 8.85 -1.20 22.33
CA PRO A 8 9.42 -1.92 21.20
C PRO A 8 10.94 -1.97 21.35
N PRO A 9 11.60 -3.05 20.95
CA PRO A 9 13.06 -3.13 20.96
C PRO A 9 13.65 -1.92 20.25
N ILE A 10 14.72 -1.36 20.79
CA ILE A 10 15.49 -0.30 20.14
C ILE A 10 15.83 -0.79 18.73
N ASN A 11 15.43 -0.04 17.69
CA ASN A 11 15.58 -0.32 16.25
C ASN A 11 14.44 -1.08 15.55
N VAL A 12 13.25 -1.16 16.11
CA VAL A 12 12.07 -1.59 15.32
C VAL A 12 11.58 -0.39 14.49
N PRO A 13 11.51 -0.50 13.15
CA PRO A 13 10.96 0.56 12.31
C PRO A 13 9.51 0.85 12.70
N ASP A 14 9.22 2.10 12.95
CA ASP A 14 7.85 2.56 13.21
C ASP A 14 7.18 3.11 11.94
N GLY A 15 5.94 3.60 12.08
CA GLY A 15 5.19 4.15 10.96
C GLY A 15 5.84 5.34 10.27
N THR A 16 6.81 6.03 10.93
CA THR A 16 7.56 7.14 10.30
C THR A 16 8.64 6.64 9.36
N GLU A 17 9.10 5.40 9.50
CA GLU A 17 10.11 4.77 8.65
C GLU A 17 9.48 3.99 7.50
N TRP A 18 8.58 3.04 7.80
CA TRP A 18 7.97 2.20 6.76
C TRP A 18 6.82 2.89 6.02
N GLY A 19 6.10 3.81 6.66
CA GLY A 19 4.93 4.48 6.07
C GLY A 19 5.24 5.22 4.78
N PRO A 20 6.25 6.11 4.72
CA PRO A 20 6.63 6.79 3.49
C PRO A 20 7.01 5.83 2.35
N ILE A 21 7.68 4.73 2.66
CA ILE A 21 8.06 3.71 1.66
C ILE A 21 6.82 2.95 1.17
N PHE A 22 5.90 2.64 2.08
CA PHE A 22 4.61 2.02 1.74
C PHE A 22 3.81 2.89 0.75
N TRP A 23 3.69 4.19 1.01
CA TRP A 23 3.00 5.12 0.10
C TRP A 23 3.70 5.27 -1.23
N LYS A 24 5.04 5.34 -1.23
CA LYS A 24 5.83 5.35 -2.48
C LYS A 24 5.52 4.14 -3.34
N LEU A 25 5.46 2.96 -2.73
CA LEU A 25 5.16 1.72 -3.44
C LEU A 25 3.76 1.74 -4.06
N LEU A 26 2.74 2.08 -3.27
CA LEU A 26 1.36 2.11 -3.75
C LEU A 26 1.17 3.10 -4.90
N HIS A 27 1.66 4.33 -4.73
CA HIS A 27 1.54 5.33 -5.79
C HIS A 27 2.36 4.98 -7.04
N ALA A 28 3.57 4.44 -6.87
CA ALA A 28 4.39 4.01 -8.00
C ALA A 28 3.73 2.89 -8.82
N LEU A 29 3.08 1.93 -8.15
CA LEU A 29 2.29 0.90 -8.82
C LEU A 29 1.07 1.49 -9.52
N ALA A 30 0.36 2.41 -8.86
CA ALA A 30 -0.84 3.04 -9.40
C ALA A 30 -0.54 3.84 -10.68
N GLU A 31 0.62 4.52 -10.75
CA GLU A 31 1.04 5.24 -11.96
C GLU A 31 1.24 4.31 -13.17
N ARG A 32 1.45 3.01 -12.95
CA ARG A 32 1.67 2.01 -14.00
C ARG A 32 0.42 1.25 -14.44
N VAL A 33 -0.72 1.47 -13.80
CA VAL A 33 -1.99 0.87 -14.22
C VAL A 33 -2.26 1.20 -15.68
N GLY A 34 -2.62 0.21 -16.46
CA GLY A 34 -2.90 0.38 -17.88
C GLY A 34 -1.68 0.18 -18.79
N THR A 35 -0.50 -0.11 -18.23
CA THR A 35 0.73 -0.33 -19.01
C THR A 35 1.07 -1.80 -19.24
N VAL A 36 0.14 -2.73 -18.92
CA VAL A 36 0.36 -4.15 -19.18
C VAL A 36 0.59 -4.41 -20.67
N PRO A 37 1.59 -5.22 -21.03
CA PRO A 37 2.01 -5.39 -22.42
C PRO A 37 0.99 -6.14 -23.28
N MET A 38 0.10 -6.92 -22.69
CA MET A 38 -0.88 -7.74 -23.38
C MET A 38 -2.30 -7.49 -22.87
N VAL A 39 -3.25 -7.36 -23.80
CA VAL A 39 -4.66 -7.17 -23.45
C VAL A 39 -5.21 -8.28 -22.56
N GLY A 40 -4.76 -9.52 -22.75
CA GLY A 40 -5.15 -10.66 -21.92
C GLY A 40 -4.77 -10.53 -20.43
N LEU A 41 -3.81 -9.70 -20.08
CA LEU A 41 -3.40 -9.45 -18.69
C LEU A 41 -4.27 -8.42 -17.96
N ARG A 42 -5.12 -7.69 -18.66
CA ARG A 42 -5.95 -6.63 -18.05
C ARG A 42 -6.84 -7.15 -16.93
N GLY A 43 -7.47 -8.31 -17.14
CA GLY A 43 -8.29 -8.96 -16.10
C GLY A 43 -7.48 -9.37 -14.88
N ASP A 44 -6.27 -9.89 -15.09
CA ASP A 44 -5.36 -10.27 -14.01
C ASP A 44 -4.85 -9.06 -13.24
N GLU A 45 -4.55 -7.97 -13.93
CA GLU A 45 -4.19 -6.68 -13.32
C GLU A 45 -5.30 -6.18 -12.39
N VAL A 46 -6.55 -6.14 -12.87
CA VAL A 46 -7.69 -5.69 -12.06
C VAL A 46 -7.90 -6.60 -10.84
N ARG A 47 -7.81 -7.92 -11.01
CA ARG A 47 -7.93 -8.87 -9.89
C ARG A 47 -6.82 -8.68 -8.85
N ALA A 48 -5.57 -8.48 -9.29
CA ALA A 48 -4.45 -8.24 -8.40
C ALA A 48 -4.64 -6.94 -7.61
N TRP A 49 -5.08 -5.87 -8.25
CA TRP A 49 -5.38 -4.61 -7.58
C TRP A 49 -6.52 -4.74 -6.57
N LYS A 50 -7.61 -5.41 -6.95
CA LYS A 50 -8.73 -5.65 -6.04
C LYS A 50 -8.26 -6.40 -4.79
N SER A 51 -7.50 -7.48 -4.97
CA SER A 51 -6.96 -8.26 -3.86
C SER A 51 -6.00 -7.44 -3.00
N LEU A 52 -5.12 -6.64 -3.61
CA LEU A 52 -4.18 -5.79 -2.90
C LEU A 52 -4.91 -4.77 -2.01
N LEU A 53 -5.89 -4.06 -2.56
CA LEU A 53 -6.61 -3.03 -1.82
C LEU A 53 -7.53 -3.59 -0.74
N THR A 54 -8.17 -4.75 -0.98
CA THR A 54 -9.11 -5.36 -0.01
C THR A 54 -8.44 -6.12 1.13
N THR A 55 -7.16 -6.50 0.99
CA THR A 55 -6.42 -7.22 2.04
C THR A 55 -5.39 -6.38 2.77
N MET A 56 -5.22 -5.14 2.38
CA MET A 56 -4.21 -4.21 2.90
C MET A 56 -4.39 -3.94 4.40
N ASP A 57 -5.63 -3.92 4.88
CA ASP A 57 -5.97 -3.73 6.29
C ASP A 57 -5.47 -4.85 7.22
N LYS A 58 -5.11 -6.01 6.68
CA LYS A 58 -4.57 -7.14 7.45
C LYS A 58 -3.05 -7.19 7.46
N ALA A 59 -2.41 -6.41 6.61
CA ALA A 59 -0.98 -6.52 6.32
C ALA A 59 -0.10 -5.57 7.13
N LEU A 60 -0.61 -4.40 7.50
CA LEU A 60 0.21 -3.35 8.09
C LEU A 60 0.79 -3.74 9.45
N PRO A 61 2.08 -3.42 9.72
CA PRO A 61 2.76 -3.75 10.97
C PRO A 61 2.39 -2.81 12.13
N CYS A 62 1.17 -2.33 12.17
CA CYS A 62 0.64 -1.40 13.17
C CYS A 62 -0.83 -1.71 13.39
N GLU A 63 -1.20 -2.18 14.58
CA GLU A 63 -2.58 -2.55 14.91
C GLU A 63 -3.56 -1.39 14.70
N HIS A 64 -3.23 -0.22 15.20
CA HIS A 64 -4.04 0.98 15.03
C HIS A 64 -4.21 1.37 13.56
N CYS A 65 -3.15 1.21 12.77
CA CYS A 65 -3.20 1.45 11.32
C CYS A 65 -4.12 0.45 10.62
N ARG A 66 -4.09 -0.82 11.02
CA ARG A 66 -4.98 -1.87 10.48
C ARG A 66 -6.44 -1.57 10.77
N GLU A 67 -6.77 -1.21 12.01
CA GLU A 67 -8.14 -0.85 12.42
C GLU A 67 -8.66 0.36 11.63
N HIS A 68 -7.84 1.39 11.49
CA HIS A 68 -8.20 2.58 10.73
C HIS A 68 -8.43 2.25 9.25
N LEU A 69 -7.55 1.46 8.66
CA LEU A 69 -7.66 1.08 7.26
C LEU A 69 -8.88 0.20 7.01
N LYS A 70 -9.18 -0.73 7.93
CA LYS A 70 -10.41 -1.53 7.89
C LYS A 70 -11.66 -0.64 7.90
N PHE A 71 -11.69 0.36 8.77
CA PHE A 71 -12.79 1.33 8.82
C PHE A 71 -12.90 2.10 7.49
N TYR A 72 -11.77 2.57 6.95
CA TYR A 72 -11.75 3.29 5.67
C TYR A 72 -12.29 2.43 4.51
N ILE A 73 -11.83 1.18 4.37
CA ILE A 73 -12.27 0.26 3.32
C ILE A 73 -13.77 -0.05 3.45
N THR A 74 -14.27 -0.19 4.67
CA THR A 74 -15.70 -0.42 4.91
C THR A 74 -16.55 0.76 4.43
N ASN A 75 -16.09 1.99 4.66
CA ASN A 75 -16.81 3.21 4.25
C ASN A 75 -16.51 3.65 2.82
N ASN A 76 -15.44 3.14 2.21
CA ASN A 76 -15.03 3.42 0.84
C ASN A 76 -14.75 2.09 0.13
N PRO A 77 -15.78 1.32 -0.22
CA PRO A 77 -15.61 -0.01 -0.79
C PRO A 77 -14.75 -0.02 -2.06
N VAL A 78 -13.99 -1.10 -2.24
CA VAL A 78 -13.17 -1.30 -3.42
C VAL A 78 -14.07 -1.83 -4.55
N VAL A 79 -14.66 -0.93 -5.32
CA VAL A 79 -15.51 -1.23 -6.48
C VAL A 79 -14.84 -0.67 -7.72
N ILE A 80 -13.92 -1.47 -8.29
CA ILE A 80 -13.17 -1.08 -9.49
C ILE A 80 -14.11 -1.10 -10.69
N PRO A 81 -14.11 -0.06 -11.56
CA PRO A 81 -14.96 -0.02 -12.76
C PRO A 81 -14.73 -1.22 -13.69
N GLU A 82 -15.80 -1.70 -14.32
CA GLU A 82 -15.72 -2.72 -15.36
C GLU A 82 -15.06 -2.21 -16.64
N ASP A 83 -15.28 -0.94 -16.97
CA ASP A 83 -14.61 -0.29 -18.09
C ASP A 83 -13.12 -0.08 -17.76
N TYR A 84 -12.27 -0.85 -18.42
CA TYR A 84 -10.83 -0.82 -18.19
C TYR A 84 -10.21 0.57 -18.41
N SER A 85 -10.78 1.39 -19.29
CA SER A 85 -10.29 2.76 -19.53
C SER A 85 -10.40 3.66 -18.29
N GLN A 86 -11.25 3.31 -17.33
CA GLN A 86 -11.48 4.06 -16.09
C GLN A 86 -10.69 3.49 -14.90
N VAL A 87 -10.09 2.31 -15.02
CA VAL A 87 -9.45 1.60 -13.92
C VAL A 87 -8.26 2.39 -13.34
N ARG A 88 -7.40 2.93 -14.21
CA ARG A 88 -6.23 3.72 -13.77
C ARG A 88 -6.63 4.92 -12.93
N GLU A 89 -7.55 5.72 -13.40
CA GLU A 89 -8.01 6.92 -12.68
C GLU A 89 -8.67 6.54 -11.35
N TRP A 90 -9.49 5.47 -11.35
CA TRP A 90 -10.16 5.01 -10.15
C TRP A 90 -9.15 4.56 -9.08
N ILE A 91 -8.15 3.75 -9.42
CA ILE A 91 -7.14 3.25 -8.49
C ILE A 91 -6.28 4.40 -7.96
N ARG A 92 -5.79 5.28 -8.83
CA ARG A 92 -5.01 6.46 -8.44
C ARG A 92 -5.78 7.34 -7.45
N ARG A 93 -7.06 7.59 -7.73
CA ARG A 93 -7.93 8.42 -6.90
C ARG A 93 -8.22 7.77 -5.54
N TRP A 94 -8.51 6.48 -5.53
CA TRP A 94 -8.80 5.76 -4.30
C TRP A 94 -7.59 5.77 -3.33
N ILE A 95 -6.40 5.49 -3.84
CA ILE A 95 -5.15 5.51 -3.06
C ILE A 95 -4.83 6.94 -2.59
N TYR A 96 -4.99 7.92 -3.46
CA TYR A 96 -4.78 9.33 -3.11
C TYR A 96 -5.70 9.77 -1.98
N ASN A 97 -6.98 9.47 -2.06
CA ASN A 97 -7.95 9.84 -1.03
C ASN A 97 -7.64 9.17 0.31
N LEU A 98 -7.23 7.91 0.31
CA LEU A 98 -6.78 7.22 1.53
C LEU A 98 -5.53 7.90 2.11
N HIS A 99 -4.55 8.23 1.28
CA HIS A 99 -3.31 8.88 1.73
C HIS A 99 -3.60 10.27 2.31
N GLU A 100 -4.47 11.06 1.68
CA GLU A 100 -4.91 12.36 2.19
C GLU A 100 -5.65 12.24 3.53
N GLU A 101 -6.48 11.22 3.70
CA GLU A 101 -7.15 10.95 4.99
C GLU A 101 -6.13 10.68 6.10
N VAL A 102 -5.10 9.88 5.81
CA VAL A 102 -4.01 9.60 6.74
C VAL A 102 -3.20 10.86 7.03
N ASN A 103 -2.85 11.63 6.00
CA ASN A 103 -2.12 12.91 6.15
C ASN A 103 -2.90 13.89 7.04
N ARG A 104 -4.19 14.03 6.83
CA ARG A 104 -5.05 14.88 7.64
C ARG A 104 -5.05 14.46 9.12
N ARG A 105 -5.13 13.17 9.40
CA ARG A 105 -5.10 12.63 10.77
C ARG A 105 -3.75 12.85 11.46
N LEU A 106 -2.66 12.79 10.72
CA LEU A 106 -1.30 12.98 11.22
C LEU A 106 -0.86 14.46 11.22
N GLY A 107 -1.72 15.38 10.77
CA GLY A 107 -1.38 16.79 10.65
C GLY A 107 -0.32 17.09 9.59
N LYS A 108 -0.15 16.22 8.61
CA LYS A 108 0.79 16.39 7.49
C LYS A 108 0.18 17.27 6.40
N ILE A 109 1.06 17.94 5.66
CA ILE A 109 0.66 18.78 4.52
C ILE A 109 0.13 17.90 3.39
N SER A 110 -1.04 18.28 2.85
CA SER A 110 -1.61 17.70 1.65
C SER A 110 -0.77 18.07 0.42
N PHE A 111 -0.78 17.18 -0.59
CA PHE A 111 -0.19 17.46 -1.90
C PHE A 111 -1.27 17.35 -2.99
N PRO A 112 -1.17 18.12 -4.08
CA PRO A 112 -2.21 18.11 -5.11
C PRO A 112 -2.19 16.81 -5.90
N TYR A 113 -3.39 16.30 -6.25
CA TYR A 113 -3.57 15.08 -7.03
C TYR A 113 -2.78 15.12 -8.36
N GLU A 114 -2.72 16.26 -8.99
CA GLU A 114 -2.04 16.48 -10.27
C GLU A 114 -0.52 16.28 -10.18
N SER A 115 0.06 16.30 -8.99
CA SER A 115 1.49 16.05 -8.78
C SER A 115 1.89 14.58 -8.71
N LEU A 116 0.93 13.65 -8.67
CA LEU A 116 1.19 12.21 -8.53
C LEU A 116 2.13 11.67 -9.61
N ASP A 117 1.86 11.99 -10.86
CA ASP A 117 2.69 11.53 -11.98
C ASP A 117 4.13 12.03 -11.85
N LEU A 118 4.30 13.31 -11.55
CA LEU A 118 5.63 13.92 -11.37
C LEU A 118 6.42 13.27 -10.23
N ILE A 119 5.75 12.98 -9.12
CA ILE A 119 6.40 12.46 -7.90
C ILE A 119 6.74 10.97 -8.03
N TYR A 120 5.81 10.17 -8.57
CA TYR A 120 5.86 8.71 -8.42
C TYR A 120 6.15 7.93 -9.70
N ARG A 121 6.04 8.54 -10.88
CA ARG A 121 6.24 7.87 -12.16
C ARG A 121 7.62 7.21 -12.30
N THR A 122 8.66 7.85 -11.78
CA THR A 122 10.04 7.36 -11.86
C THR A 122 10.47 6.49 -10.69
N VAL A 123 9.62 6.35 -9.66
CA VAL A 123 9.91 5.49 -8.51
C VAL A 123 9.85 4.02 -8.94
N PRO A 124 10.93 3.23 -8.74
CA PRO A 124 10.96 1.83 -9.13
C PRO A 124 10.19 0.96 -8.13
N PRO A 125 9.06 0.32 -8.52
CA PRO A 125 8.24 -0.44 -7.57
C PRO A 125 8.97 -1.64 -6.96
N ARG A 126 9.75 -2.38 -7.75
CA ARG A 126 10.47 -3.57 -7.28
C ARG A 126 11.48 -3.23 -6.18
N ALA A 127 12.36 -2.28 -6.45
CA ALA A 127 13.35 -1.83 -5.46
C ALA A 127 12.70 -1.24 -4.21
N THR A 128 11.62 -0.48 -4.38
CA THR A 128 10.85 0.09 -3.26
C THR A 128 10.22 -1.02 -2.42
N ASN A 129 9.67 -2.06 -3.05
CA ASN A 129 9.12 -3.22 -2.35
C ASN A 129 10.19 -3.99 -1.56
N ASP A 130 11.39 -4.13 -2.11
CA ASP A 130 12.50 -4.80 -1.42
C ASP A 130 12.88 -4.06 -0.13
N ILE A 131 12.97 -2.73 -0.19
CA ILE A 131 13.21 -1.89 1.00
C ILE A 131 12.07 -2.05 2.01
N LEU A 132 10.83 -2.00 1.56
CA LEU A 132 9.66 -2.13 2.42
C LEU A 132 9.64 -3.49 3.14
N ASN A 133 9.95 -4.57 2.43
CA ASN A 133 10.02 -5.92 3.02
C ASN A 133 11.06 -6.01 4.13
N VAL A 134 12.22 -5.37 3.97
CA VAL A 134 13.24 -5.33 5.02
C VAL A 134 12.73 -4.59 6.27
N LEU A 135 12.10 -3.43 6.09
CA LEU A 135 11.55 -2.63 7.19
C LEU A 135 10.43 -3.38 7.91
N VAL A 136 9.51 -3.98 7.17
CA VAL A 136 8.38 -4.73 7.75
C VAL A 136 8.86 -5.99 8.47
N ALA A 137 9.82 -6.72 7.92
CA ALA A 137 10.40 -7.90 8.59
C ALA A 137 11.00 -7.56 9.95
N ARG A 138 11.63 -6.39 10.08
CA ARG A 138 12.16 -5.90 11.37
C ARG A 138 11.03 -5.50 12.31
N SER A 139 9.97 -4.89 11.81
CA SER A 139 8.79 -4.50 12.59
C SER A 139 8.03 -5.73 13.11
N ILE A 140 7.88 -6.77 12.30
CA ILE A 140 7.20 -8.02 12.66
C ILE A 140 7.88 -8.73 13.82
N ARG A 141 9.22 -8.70 13.90
CA ARG A 141 9.96 -9.31 15.02
C ARG A 141 9.63 -8.70 16.37
N GLY A 142 9.17 -7.45 16.41
CA GLY A 142 8.82 -6.73 17.63
C GLY A 142 7.32 -6.67 17.93
N THR A 143 6.45 -7.16 17.03
CA THR A 143 5.00 -7.05 17.16
C THR A 143 4.31 -8.36 16.78
N ALA A 144 3.05 -8.53 17.24
CA ALA A 144 2.22 -9.69 16.91
C ALA A 144 1.58 -9.59 15.50
N VAL A 145 2.24 -8.97 14.54
CA VAL A 145 1.74 -8.92 13.16
C VAL A 145 1.94 -10.28 12.52
N PRO A 146 0.87 -10.92 12.01
CA PRO A 146 1.00 -12.20 11.33
C PRO A 146 1.82 -12.05 10.05
N LEU A 147 3.00 -12.67 10.00
CA LEU A 147 3.86 -12.72 8.81
C LEU A 147 3.10 -13.25 7.59
N LEU A 148 2.18 -14.19 7.81
CA LEU A 148 1.34 -14.74 6.75
C LEU A 148 0.46 -13.67 6.08
N SER A 149 -0.15 -12.78 6.86
CA SER A 149 -0.98 -11.69 6.30
C SER A 149 -0.16 -10.72 5.47
N TRP A 150 1.05 -10.38 5.92
CA TRP A 150 1.97 -9.57 5.13
C TRP A 150 2.38 -10.26 3.83
N ASN A 151 2.77 -11.52 3.89
CA ASN A 151 3.19 -12.29 2.72
C ASN A 151 2.04 -12.46 1.71
N ASN A 152 0.82 -12.68 2.18
CA ASN A 152 -0.36 -12.77 1.32
C ASN A 152 -0.63 -11.44 0.59
N TRP A 153 -0.51 -10.32 1.29
CA TRP A 153 -0.64 -9.00 0.68
C TRP A 153 0.51 -8.73 -0.31
N ASN A 154 1.74 -8.96 0.10
CA ASN A 154 2.93 -8.67 -0.71
C ASN A 154 3.00 -9.52 -1.98
N LYS A 155 2.38 -10.70 -1.98
CA LYS A 155 2.19 -11.52 -3.18
C LYS A 155 1.52 -10.73 -4.32
N HIS A 156 0.49 -9.96 -4.00
CA HIS A 156 -0.22 -9.14 -5.00
C HIS A 156 0.65 -7.98 -5.50
N VAL A 157 1.45 -7.39 -4.62
CA VAL A 157 2.48 -6.41 -5.02
C VAL A 157 3.44 -7.00 -6.05
N LYS A 158 3.95 -8.21 -5.78
CA LYS A 158 4.88 -8.92 -6.69
C LYS A 158 4.24 -9.26 -8.03
N ILE A 159 2.97 -9.66 -8.04
CA ILE A 159 2.23 -9.89 -9.27
C ILE A 159 2.16 -8.60 -10.10
N LEU A 160 1.78 -7.49 -9.49
CA LEU A 160 1.65 -6.21 -10.18
C LEU A 160 2.98 -5.71 -10.74
N HIS A 161 4.04 -5.64 -9.92
CA HIS A 161 5.31 -5.15 -10.46
C HIS A 161 5.92 -6.09 -11.50
N GLY A 162 5.58 -7.39 -11.47
CA GLY A 162 5.94 -8.32 -12.53
C GLY A 162 5.22 -8.04 -13.84
N MET A 163 3.97 -7.57 -13.79
CA MET A 163 3.20 -7.17 -14.98
C MET A 163 3.69 -5.87 -15.60
N TYR A 164 4.26 -4.97 -14.80
CA TYR A 164 4.65 -3.62 -15.21
C TYR A 164 6.11 -3.51 -15.67
N ASN A 165 6.82 -4.59 -15.73
CA ASN A 165 8.21 -4.62 -16.21
C ASN A 165 8.31 -4.91 -17.71
#